data_785dfc08e93a5781b09aab9d13fd88ad
#
_entry.id   785dfc08e93a5781b09aab9d13fd88ad
#
_cell.length_a   1.000
_cell.length_b   1.000
_cell.length_c   1.000
_cell.angle_alpha   90.00
_cell.angle_beta   90.00
_cell.angle_gamma   90.00
#
_symmetry.space_group_name_H-M   'P 1'
#
loop_
_entity.id
_entity.type
_entity.pdbx_description
1 polymer ?
#
loop_
_entity_poly.entity_id
_entity_poly.type
_entity_poly.pdbx_seq_one_letter_code
_entity_poly.pdbx_strand_id
1 'polypeptide(L)'
;MPPSTPQAPEPAPQVPGPPAEDAGPQVRVQCVGAVITDESGRMLLILRGHEPGKGLWSVPGGRIEPGETDEQAVIREVREETGLEVTCGRLLGAAVLAGTAGAIVDVRDYVAELAGGAAAGAAVAGDDAAGLRWVTPAQADAMEARG
;
A
#
# COMPACT_ATOMS: atom_id res chain seq x y z
N MET A 1 -24.56 37.71 -29.96
CA MET A 1 -24.46 36.42 -29.29
C MET A 1 -23.06 36.24 -28.77
N PRO A 2 -22.98 36.11 -27.51
CA PRO A 2 -21.68 35.85 -26.97
C PRO A 2 -21.19 34.54 -27.51
N PRO A 3 -20.00 34.48 -28.00
CA PRO A 3 -19.43 33.19 -28.29
C PRO A 3 -19.55 32.37 -27.03
N SER A 4 -20.07 31.19 -27.18
CA SER A 4 -20.01 30.29 -26.09
C SER A 4 -18.58 30.33 -25.60
N THR A 5 -18.44 30.75 -24.39
CA THR A 5 -17.15 30.73 -23.74
C THR A 5 -16.64 29.31 -23.91
N PRO A 6 -15.49 29.15 -24.52
CA PRO A 6 -14.91 27.82 -24.54
C PRO A 6 -14.86 27.39 -23.08
N GLN A 7 -15.59 26.38 -22.77
CA GLN A 7 -15.50 25.84 -21.46
C GLN A 7 -14.06 25.54 -21.19
N ALA A 8 -13.58 26.04 -20.09
CA ALA A 8 -12.29 25.60 -19.62
C ALA A 8 -12.27 24.09 -19.69
N PRO A 9 -11.20 23.51 -20.20
CA PRO A 9 -11.09 22.08 -20.23
C PRO A 9 -11.36 21.58 -18.82
N GLU A 10 -12.22 20.62 -18.71
CA GLU A 10 -12.46 20.04 -17.42
C GLU A 10 -11.15 19.64 -16.81
N PRO A 11 -10.94 20.00 -15.55
CA PRO A 11 -9.74 19.57 -14.90
C PRO A 11 -9.67 18.05 -15.02
N ALA A 12 -8.50 17.56 -15.30
CA ALA A 12 -8.25 16.14 -15.30
C ALA A 12 -8.90 15.52 -14.07
N PRO A 13 -9.39 14.26 -14.21
CA PRO A 13 -10.02 13.61 -13.08
C PRO A 13 -9.12 13.77 -11.88
N GLN A 14 -9.51 14.61 -11.01
CA GLN A 14 -8.76 14.84 -9.83
C GLN A 14 -8.81 13.57 -9.02
N VAL A 15 -7.67 13.07 -8.78
CA VAL A 15 -7.46 12.41 -7.52
C VAL A 15 -8.28 13.19 -6.54
N PRO A 16 -9.19 12.55 -5.78
CA PRO A 16 -9.98 13.28 -4.83
C PRO A 16 -9.04 14.15 -4.03
N GLY A 17 -9.07 15.41 -4.36
CA GLY A 17 -8.23 16.37 -3.71
C GLY A 17 -8.58 16.49 -2.25
N PRO A 18 -7.88 17.35 -1.57
CA PRO A 18 -8.21 17.57 -0.18
C PRO A 18 -9.68 17.85 -0.08
N PRO A 19 -10.31 17.31 0.94
CA PRO A 19 -11.74 17.49 1.15
C PRO A 19 -12.06 18.97 1.20
N ALA A 20 -13.24 19.27 0.76
CA ALA A 20 -13.77 20.61 0.93
C ALA A 20 -13.61 21.02 2.38
N GLU A 21 -13.15 22.21 2.61
CA GLU A 21 -12.91 22.71 3.96
C GLU A 21 -14.14 22.65 4.83
N ASP A 22 -15.30 22.76 4.24
CA ASP A 22 -16.57 22.72 4.94
C ASP A 22 -17.04 21.30 5.28
N ALA A 23 -16.32 20.30 4.83
CA ALA A 23 -16.67 18.91 5.14
C ALA A 23 -16.27 18.48 6.56
N GLY A 24 -15.71 19.40 7.33
CA GLY A 24 -15.21 19.09 8.67
C GLY A 24 -13.86 18.41 8.66
N PRO A 25 -13.32 18.12 9.82
CA PRO A 25 -12.01 17.49 9.92
C PRO A 25 -12.06 16.11 9.28
N GLN A 26 -11.20 15.89 8.29
CA GLN A 26 -11.07 14.58 7.69
C GLN A 26 -9.97 13.80 8.36
N VAL A 27 -10.25 12.55 8.58
CA VAL A 27 -9.27 11.63 9.10
C VAL A 27 -8.29 11.30 7.97
N ARG A 28 -7.03 11.56 8.21
CA ARG A 28 -5.96 11.11 7.33
C ARG A 28 -5.24 9.96 8.01
N VAL A 29 -5.13 8.87 7.29
CA VAL A 29 -4.48 7.67 7.78
C VAL A 29 -3.15 7.53 7.07
N GLN A 30 -2.08 7.43 7.82
CA GLN A 30 -0.74 7.25 7.27
C GLN A 30 -0.43 5.76 7.21
N CYS A 31 -0.11 5.27 6.02
CA CYS A 31 0.18 3.87 5.79
C CYS A 31 1.51 3.69 5.06
N VAL A 32 2.08 2.52 5.20
CA VAL A 32 3.27 2.11 4.45
C VAL A 32 3.01 0.78 3.79
N GLY A 33 3.72 0.54 2.69
CA GLY A 33 3.76 -0.75 2.04
C GLY A 33 5.20 -1.18 1.83
N ALA A 34 5.42 -2.47 1.70
CA ALA A 34 6.74 -3.04 1.53
C ALA A 34 6.82 -3.86 0.26
N VAL A 35 7.72 -3.48 -0.64
CA VAL A 35 7.99 -4.26 -1.84
C VAL A 35 9.20 -5.14 -1.54
N ILE A 36 8.94 -6.42 -1.30
CA ILE A 36 9.94 -7.41 -0.91
C ILE A 36 10.18 -8.32 -2.10
N THR A 37 11.43 -8.44 -2.53
CA THR A 37 11.78 -9.33 -3.63
C THR A 37 12.68 -10.45 -3.14
N ASP A 38 12.55 -11.62 -3.77
CA ASP A 38 13.44 -12.73 -3.51
C ASP A 38 14.62 -12.72 -4.51
N GLU A 39 15.49 -13.73 -4.40
CA GLU A 39 16.66 -13.83 -5.26
C GLU A 39 16.33 -13.94 -6.74
N SER A 40 15.16 -14.46 -7.08
CA SER A 40 14.74 -14.60 -8.47
C SER A 40 13.94 -13.40 -8.98
N GLY A 41 13.81 -12.36 -8.17
CA GLY A 41 13.08 -11.16 -8.57
C GLY A 41 11.58 -11.25 -8.39
N ARG A 42 11.07 -12.28 -7.75
CA ARG A 42 9.65 -12.38 -7.42
C ARG A 42 9.35 -11.52 -6.20
N MET A 43 8.19 -10.92 -6.18
CA MET A 43 7.77 -10.07 -5.07
C MET A 43 6.69 -10.76 -4.25
N LEU A 44 6.66 -10.43 -2.96
CA LEU A 44 5.71 -11.01 -2.04
C LEU A 44 4.42 -10.21 -2.04
N LEU A 45 3.31 -10.89 -2.25
CA LEU A 45 1.98 -10.33 -2.07
C LEU A 45 1.26 -11.07 -0.96
N ILE A 46 0.39 -10.35 -0.28
CA ILE A 46 -0.51 -10.94 0.70
C ILE A 46 -1.93 -10.85 0.18
N LEU A 47 -2.73 -11.84 0.54
CA LEU A 47 -4.17 -11.79 0.33
C LEU A 47 -4.77 -11.13 1.57
N ARG A 48 -5.42 -10.00 1.37
CA ARG A 48 -6.00 -9.27 2.49
C ARG A 48 -7.14 -10.06 3.12
N GLY A 49 -7.07 -10.24 4.43
CA GLY A 49 -8.09 -10.96 5.17
C GLY A 49 -9.17 -10.08 5.77
N HIS A 50 -9.01 -8.76 5.71
CA HIS A 50 -9.92 -7.78 6.32
C HIS A 50 -10.22 -6.63 5.37
N GLU A 51 -11.34 -5.97 5.61
CA GLU A 51 -11.64 -4.72 4.93
C GLU A 51 -10.73 -3.60 5.46
N PRO A 52 -10.39 -2.60 4.63
CA PRO A 52 -10.77 -2.47 3.22
C PRO A 52 -9.95 -3.40 2.32
N GLY A 53 -10.56 -3.81 1.22
CA GLY A 53 -9.85 -4.62 0.23
C GLY A 53 -9.78 -6.10 0.53
N LYS A 54 -10.64 -6.61 1.43
CA LYS A 54 -10.69 -8.04 1.71
C LYS A 54 -10.79 -8.85 0.43
N GLY A 55 -9.94 -9.86 0.30
CA GLY A 55 -9.89 -10.71 -0.89
C GLY A 55 -9.02 -10.18 -2.01
N LEU A 56 -8.41 -9.00 -1.84
CA LEU A 56 -7.49 -8.45 -2.81
C LEU A 56 -6.05 -8.80 -2.43
N TRP A 57 -5.23 -8.96 -3.44
CA TRP A 57 -3.79 -9.13 -3.24
C TRP A 57 -3.11 -7.77 -3.21
N SER A 58 -2.21 -7.59 -2.27
CA SER A 58 -1.45 -6.35 -2.14
C SER A 58 -0.07 -6.63 -1.55
N VAL A 59 0.81 -5.63 -1.64
CA VAL A 59 2.07 -5.72 -0.91
C VAL A 59 1.78 -5.69 0.59
N PRO A 60 2.62 -6.30 1.41
CA PRO A 60 2.49 -6.20 2.86
C PRO A 60 2.55 -4.76 3.31
N GLY A 61 1.81 -4.41 4.33
CA GLY A 61 1.82 -3.06 4.88
C GLY A 61 0.61 -2.77 5.74
N GLY A 62 0.54 -1.57 6.23
CA GLY A 62 -0.56 -1.15 7.07
C GLY A 62 -0.32 0.23 7.66
N ARG A 63 -1.07 0.56 8.68
CA ARG A 63 -1.04 1.87 9.32
C ARG A 63 0.24 2.08 10.11
N ILE A 64 0.72 3.32 10.05
CA ILE A 64 1.79 3.76 10.93
C ILE A 64 1.18 4.04 12.29
N GLU A 65 1.75 3.47 13.33
CA GLU A 65 1.28 3.71 14.71
C GLU A 65 1.84 5.03 15.25
N PRO A 66 1.15 5.65 16.21
CA PRO A 66 1.64 6.89 16.81
C PRO A 66 3.09 6.75 17.32
N GLY A 67 3.93 7.70 16.93
CA GLY A 67 5.34 7.70 17.34
C GLY A 67 6.25 6.80 16.52
N GLU A 68 5.69 6.05 15.58
CA GLU A 68 6.45 5.14 14.73
C GLU A 68 6.95 5.88 13.49
N THR A 69 8.18 5.59 13.09
CA THR A 69 8.68 6.07 11.78
C THR A 69 8.15 5.15 10.68
N ASP A 70 8.23 5.62 9.44
CA ASP A 70 7.87 4.79 8.29
C ASP A 70 8.65 3.48 8.29
N GLU A 71 9.96 3.57 8.51
CA GLU A 71 10.82 2.40 8.55
C GLU A 71 10.38 1.39 9.61
N GLN A 72 10.09 1.89 10.81
CA GLN A 72 9.61 1.03 11.89
C GLN A 72 8.30 0.37 11.53
N ALA A 73 7.39 1.12 10.90
CA ALA A 73 6.11 0.60 10.47
C ALA A 73 6.26 -0.50 9.42
N VAL A 74 7.15 -0.28 8.43
CA VAL A 74 7.41 -1.29 7.40
C VAL A 74 7.91 -2.59 8.05
N ILE A 75 8.90 -2.49 8.92
CA ILE A 75 9.49 -3.66 9.56
C ILE A 75 8.44 -4.40 10.40
N ARG A 76 7.66 -3.66 11.18
CA ARG A 76 6.63 -4.25 12.04
C ARG A 76 5.53 -4.92 11.22
N GLU A 77 5.00 -4.22 10.21
CA GLU A 77 3.91 -4.77 9.40
C GLU A 77 4.34 -6.02 8.64
N VAL A 78 5.54 -6.03 8.09
CA VAL A 78 6.06 -7.21 7.40
C VAL A 78 6.16 -8.38 8.37
N ARG A 79 6.68 -8.14 9.56
CA ARG A 79 6.78 -9.17 10.59
C ARG A 79 5.42 -9.72 10.97
N GLU A 80 4.46 -8.85 11.20
CA GLU A 80 3.11 -9.25 11.61
C GLU A 80 2.38 -10.03 10.52
N GLU A 81 2.54 -9.64 9.28
CA GLU A 81 1.80 -10.24 8.17
C GLU A 81 2.47 -11.44 7.55
N THR A 82 3.79 -11.50 7.59
CA THR A 82 4.55 -12.54 6.88
C THR A 82 5.52 -13.33 7.74
N GLY A 83 5.78 -12.87 8.95
CA GLY A 83 6.81 -13.48 9.81
C GLY A 83 8.24 -13.20 9.38
N LEU A 84 8.43 -12.43 8.32
CA LEU A 84 9.77 -12.13 7.82
C LEU A 84 10.40 -10.94 8.53
N GLU A 85 11.71 -11.01 8.70
CA GLU A 85 12.50 -9.86 9.14
C GLU A 85 13.09 -9.18 7.90
N VAL A 86 12.90 -7.89 7.80
CA VAL A 86 13.38 -7.11 6.67
C VAL A 86 14.09 -5.87 7.15
N THR A 87 14.89 -5.29 6.26
CA THR A 87 15.40 -3.93 6.39
C THR A 87 14.61 -3.06 5.42
N CYS A 88 14.31 -1.84 5.83
CA CYS A 88 13.58 -0.89 4.99
C CYS A 88 14.58 -0.08 4.16
N GLY A 89 14.36 -0.06 2.88
CA GLY A 89 15.22 0.67 1.94
C GLY A 89 14.57 1.96 1.45
N ARG A 90 14.77 2.28 0.18
CA ARG A 90 14.33 3.55 -0.38
C ARG A 90 12.83 3.60 -0.63
N LEU A 91 12.30 4.81 -0.60
CA LEU A 91 10.92 5.07 -1.00
C LEU A 91 10.77 4.85 -2.50
N LEU A 92 9.80 4.04 -2.88
CA LEU A 92 9.49 3.78 -4.29
C LEU A 92 8.43 4.72 -4.83
N GLY A 93 7.46 5.06 -4.03
CA GLY A 93 6.38 5.92 -4.45
C GLY A 93 5.40 6.19 -3.34
N ALA A 94 4.49 7.11 -3.61
CA ALA A 94 3.46 7.48 -2.67
C ALA A 94 2.15 7.68 -3.42
N ALA A 95 1.06 7.38 -2.76
CA ALA A 95 -0.28 7.55 -3.32
C ALA A 95 -1.23 8.04 -2.25
N VAL A 96 -2.26 8.75 -2.68
CA VAL A 96 -3.34 9.19 -1.81
C VAL A 96 -4.59 8.46 -2.28
N LEU A 97 -5.18 7.71 -1.38
CA LEU A 97 -6.32 6.85 -1.69
C LEU A 97 -7.52 7.23 -0.84
N ALA A 98 -8.70 6.94 -1.38
CA ALA A 98 -9.92 7.06 -0.58
C ALA A 98 -10.01 5.86 0.36
N GLY A 99 -10.22 6.13 1.62
CA GLY A 99 -10.44 5.10 2.62
C GLY A 99 -11.91 4.94 2.94
N THR A 100 -12.21 4.16 3.96
CA THR A 100 -13.57 3.97 4.43
C THR A 100 -14.06 5.20 5.19
N ALA A 101 -15.35 5.43 5.17
CA ALA A 101 -16.00 6.51 5.92
C ALA A 101 -15.43 7.91 5.61
N GLY A 102 -15.02 8.14 4.37
CA GLY A 102 -14.50 9.45 3.96
C GLY A 102 -13.08 9.73 4.39
N ALA A 103 -12.38 8.78 4.96
CA ALA A 103 -10.98 8.95 5.34
C ALA A 103 -10.10 9.06 4.10
N ILE A 104 -8.98 9.74 4.24
CA ILE A 104 -7.94 9.81 3.21
C ILE A 104 -6.78 8.96 3.68
N VAL A 105 -6.30 8.10 2.80
CA VAL A 105 -5.19 7.22 3.10
C VAL A 105 -3.97 7.67 2.31
N ASP A 106 -2.93 8.07 3.03
CA ASP A 106 -1.62 8.37 2.45
C ASP A 106 -0.79 7.10 2.56
N VAL A 107 -0.38 6.55 1.43
CA VAL A 107 0.43 5.33 1.39
C VAL A 107 1.79 5.64 0.81
N ARG A 108 2.82 5.19 1.50
CA ARG A 108 4.20 5.27 1.01
C ARG A 108 4.75 3.86 0.92
N ASP A 109 5.18 3.47 -0.28
CA ASP A 109 5.73 2.14 -0.54
C ASP A 109 7.26 2.19 -0.55
N TYR A 110 7.85 1.27 0.18
CA TYR A 110 9.31 1.18 0.33
C TYR A 110 9.83 -0.14 -0.18
N VAL A 111 11.05 -0.13 -0.71
CA VAL A 111 11.78 -1.36 -0.94
C VAL A 111 12.13 -1.95 0.42
N ALA A 112 11.94 -3.24 0.58
CA ALA A 112 12.34 -3.95 1.78
C ALA A 112 13.13 -5.20 1.38
N GLU A 113 14.21 -5.44 2.08
CA GLU A 113 15.09 -6.58 1.79
C GLU A 113 15.05 -7.55 2.96
N LEU A 114 15.14 -8.83 2.64
CA LEU A 114 15.23 -9.87 3.66
C LEU A 114 16.50 -9.66 4.48
N ALA A 115 16.35 -9.58 5.79
CA ALA A 115 17.45 -9.30 6.68
C ALA A 115 18.21 -10.58 7.05
N GLY A 116 19.52 -10.43 7.16
CA GLY A 116 20.35 -11.38 7.88
C GLY A 116 20.23 -12.86 7.53
N GLY A 117 20.08 -13.22 6.26
CA GLY A 117 19.98 -14.62 5.88
C GLY A 117 18.57 -15.21 6.02
N ALA A 118 17.55 -14.38 6.22
CA ALA A 118 16.17 -14.85 6.21
C ALA A 118 15.86 -15.45 4.84
N ALA A 119 15.24 -16.62 4.84
CA ALA A 119 14.87 -17.29 3.61
C ALA A 119 13.45 -16.89 3.22
N ALA A 120 13.24 -16.64 1.92
CA ALA A 120 11.91 -16.33 1.41
C ALA A 120 10.88 -17.41 1.77
N GLY A 121 11.31 -18.66 1.84
CA GLY A 121 10.45 -19.77 2.22
C GLY A 121 10.00 -19.77 3.67
N ALA A 122 10.56 -18.90 4.51
CA ALA A 122 10.13 -18.76 5.89
C ALA A 122 8.88 -17.88 6.05
N ALA A 123 8.41 -17.28 4.98
CA ALA A 123 7.21 -16.44 5.05
C ALA A 123 5.98 -17.28 5.42
N VAL A 124 5.24 -16.81 6.42
CA VAL A 124 4.01 -17.46 6.89
C VAL A 124 2.95 -16.39 7.09
N ALA A 125 1.75 -16.63 6.58
CA ALA A 125 0.66 -15.67 6.74
C ALA A 125 0.38 -15.43 8.22
N GLY A 126 0.38 -14.16 8.62
CA GLY A 126 -0.01 -13.74 9.95
C GLY A 126 -1.53 -13.60 10.07
N ASP A 127 -1.97 -13.09 11.21
CA ASP A 127 -3.40 -13.04 11.54
C ASP A 127 -4.23 -12.19 10.57
N ASP A 128 -3.63 -11.14 10.01
CA ASP A 128 -4.35 -10.23 9.13
C ASP A 128 -4.23 -10.59 7.65
N ALA A 129 -3.52 -11.64 7.32
CA ALA A 129 -3.33 -12.08 5.96
C ALA A 129 -3.97 -13.45 5.76
N ALA A 130 -4.83 -13.57 4.74
CA ALA A 130 -5.47 -14.82 4.40
C ALA A 130 -4.57 -15.72 3.56
N GLY A 131 -3.49 -15.20 3.00
CA GLY A 131 -2.53 -15.97 2.22
C GLY A 131 -1.33 -15.15 1.81
N LEU A 132 -0.30 -15.84 1.36
CA LEU A 132 0.94 -15.24 0.86
C LEU A 132 1.28 -15.87 -0.48
N ARG A 133 1.89 -15.09 -1.36
CA ARG A 133 2.34 -15.60 -2.65
C ARG A 133 3.52 -14.82 -3.16
N TRP A 134 4.53 -15.54 -3.63
CA TRP A 134 5.63 -14.94 -4.37
C TRP A 134 5.28 -14.95 -5.85
N VAL A 135 5.32 -13.78 -6.49
CA VAL A 135 4.88 -13.62 -7.87
C VAL A 135 5.92 -12.87 -8.68
N THR A 136 5.93 -13.11 -10.00
CA THR A 136 6.74 -12.31 -10.90
C THR A 136 6.13 -10.91 -11.02
N PRO A 137 6.89 -9.90 -11.47
CA PRO A 137 6.31 -8.58 -11.70
C PRO A 137 5.10 -8.60 -12.64
N ALA A 138 5.14 -9.42 -13.67
CA ALA A 138 4.02 -9.54 -14.60
C ALA A 138 2.78 -10.12 -13.91
N GLN A 139 2.96 -11.13 -13.06
CA GLN A 139 1.86 -11.71 -12.29
C GLN A 139 1.31 -10.70 -11.30
N ALA A 140 2.19 -9.93 -10.66
CA ALA A 140 1.75 -8.91 -9.70
C ALA A 140 0.87 -7.87 -10.38
N ASP A 141 1.27 -7.38 -11.55
CA ASP A 141 0.48 -6.41 -12.29
C ASP A 141 -0.90 -6.96 -12.65
N ALA A 142 -0.96 -8.21 -13.07
CA ALA A 142 -2.23 -8.85 -13.41
C ALA A 142 -3.14 -9.01 -12.18
N MET A 143 -2.56 -9.30 -11.04
CA MET A 143 -3.32 -9.49 -9.80
C MET A 143 -3.82 -8.16 -9.24
N GLU A 144 -2.98 -7.13 -9.26
CA GLU A 144 -3.36 -5.81 -8.79
C GLU A 144 -4.40 -5.15 -9.68
N ALA A 145 -4.34 -5.37 -10.98
CA ALA A 145 -5.29 -4.80 -11.93
C ALA A 145 -6.72 -5.30 -11.71
N ARG A 146 -6.90 -6.36 -10.96
CA ARG A 146 -8.22 -6.90 -10.63
C ARG A 146 -8.81 -6.29 -9.37
N GLY A 147 -7.99 -5.60 -8.63
CA GLY A 147 -8.38 -5.03 -7.35
C GLY A 147 -9.25 -3.80 -7.47
#